data_3c27c8b93c3c06e2f3d76cfd2fd2b9b4
#
_entry.id   3c27c8b93c3c06e2f3d76cfd2fd2b9b4
#
_cell.length_a   1.000
_cell.length_b   1.000
_cell.length_c   1.000
_cell.angle_alpha   90.00
_cell.angle_beta   90.00
_cell.angle_gamma   90.00
#
_symmetry.space_group_name_H-M   'P 1'
#
loop_
_entity.id
_entity.type
_entity.pdbx_description
1 polymer ?
#
loop_
_entity_poly.entity_id
_entity_poly.type
_entity_poly.pdbx_seq_one_letter_code
_entity_poly.pdbx_strand_id
1 'polypeptide(L)'
;MRGVSLKTGRIVKLISGVYQVDVNGDRFNTKPRGLFRKNKFSPVVGDIVDFEVQNNTEGYIQHVRERKNALKRPLVSNIDGLVIVMSAVEPQFSTQLLDRFIVIAHSYQLHPSILVTKRDLANSQQIKDIEEVLNIYKQIGYMTQFVGIDDDKATMMQQWPSGLIVLSGQSGVGKTTFINHYRPDLQLTTNHISKSLNRGKHTTRHVELFDRNQGYIADTPGFSALDFNHIEKDEIKHYFVEFNQYGEHCKFRNCNHINEPQCQVKAALSEGKIAQFRYDHYLQLYNEIADRKVRY
;
A
#
# COMPACT_ATOMS: atom_id res chain seq x y z
N MET A 1 -27.27 -11.09 -36.54
CA MET A 1 -26.50 -10.20 -35.68
C MET A 1 -25.89 -11.05 -34.57
N ARG A 2 -24.58 -11.25 -34.54
CA ARG A 2 -23.92 -11.94 -33.41
C ARG A 2 -24.06 -11.02 -32.21
N GLY A 3 -24.78 -11.47 -31.18
CA GLY A 3 -24.94 -10.67 -29.93
C GLY A 3 -23.58 -10.34 -29.38
N VAL A 4 -23.33 -9.05 -29.15
CA VAL A 4 -22.11 -8.55 -28.52
C VAL A 4 -22.12 -9.06 -27.09
N SER A 5 -21.18 -9.93 -26.74
CA SER A 5 -21.04 -10.42 -25.36
C SER A 5 -20.26 -9.39 -24.54
N LEU A 6 -20.97 -8.72 -23.61
CA LEU A 6 -20.36 -7.80 -22.65
C LEU A 6 -19.93 -8.62 -21.43
N LYS A 7 -18.64 -8.50 -21.04
CA LYS A 7 -18.09 -9.11 -19.83
C LYS A 7 -17.58 -8.03 -18.89
N THR A 8 -17.56 -8.36 -17.60
CA THR A 8 -16.94 -7.53 -16.56
C THR A 8 -15.74 -8.26 -15.98
N GLY A 9 -14.62 -7.56 -15.81
CA GLY A 9 -13.41 -8.14 -15.23
C GLY A 9 -12.48 -7.09 -14.65
N ARG A 10 -11.39 -7.55 -14.01
CA ARG A 10 -10.36 -6.70 -13.42
C ARG A 10 -9.17 -6.58 -14.35
N ILE A 11 -8.66 -5.37 -14.53
CA ILE A 11 -7.36 -5.17 -15.22
C ILE A 11 -6.25 -5.67 -14.30
N VAL A 12 -5.51 -6.66 -14.77
CA VAL A 12 -4.42 -7.30 -13.99
C VAL A 12 -3.03 -6.95 -14.50
N LYS A 13 -2.94 -6.44 -15.74
CA LYS A 13 -1.66 -6.09 -16.35
C LYS A 13 -1.86 -5.05 -17.45
N LEU A 14 -0.87 -4.16 -17.62
CA LEU A 14 -0.79 -3.21 -18.73
C LEU A 14 0.58 -3.32 -19.41
N ILE A 15 0.60 -3.68 -20.69
CA ILE A 15 1.83 -3.73 -21.49
C ILE A 15 1.56 -3.05 -22.83
N SER A 16 2.37 -2.06 -23.19
CA SER A 16 2.35 -1.40 -24.52
C SER A 16 0.94 -0.99 -24.97
N GLY A 17 0.11 -0.51 -24.04
CA GLY A 17 -1.26 -0.04 -24.34
C GLY A 17 -2.31 -1.16 -24.48
N VAL A 18 -1.94 -2.41 -24.22
CA VAL A 18 -2.86 -3.56 -24.11
C VAL A 18 -3.12 -3.83 -22.64
N TYR A 19 -4.39 -3.87 -22.26
CA TYR A 19 -4.86 -4.19 -20.92
C TYR A 19 -5.29 -5.65 -20.85
N GLN A 20 -4.62 -6.42 -20.01
CA GLN A 20 -5.06 -7.78 -19.73
C GLN A 20 -6.13 -7.73 -18.64
N VAL A 21 -7.33 -8.23 -18.98
CA VAL A 21 -8.49 -8.27 -18.08
C VAL A 21 -8.74 -9.72 -17.67
N ASP A 22 -8.84 -9.94 -16.38
CA ASP A 22 -9.23 -11.21 -15.79
C ASP A 22 -10.73 -11.28 -15.55
N VAL A 23 -11.32 -12.40 -15.97
CA VAL A 23 -12.71 -12.76 -15.71
C VAL A 23 -12.74 -14.16 -15.13
N ASN A 24 -12.71 -14.31 -13.82
CA ASN A 24 -12.74 -15.60 -13.12
C ASN A 24 -11.64 -16.60 -13.56
N GLY A 25 -10.43 -16.11 -13.85
CA GLY A 25 -9.28 -16.88 -14.30
C GLY A 25 -9.08 -16.86 -15.82
N ASP A 26 -10.09 -16.48 -16.61
CA ASP A 26 -9.95 -16.27 -18.05
C ASP A 26 -9.31 -14.90 -18.34
N ARG A 27 -8.25 -14.88 -19.16
CA ARG A 27 -7.49 -13.65 -19.49
C ARG A 27 -7.82 -13.15 -20.88
N PHE A 28 -8.25 -11.88 -20.98
CA PHE A 28 -8.57 -11.21 -22.24
C PHE A 28 -7.61 -10.02 -22.46
N ASN A 29 -7.01 -9.94 -23.66
CA ASN A 29 -6.23 -8.80 -24.09
C ASN A 29 -7.16 -7.73 -24.65
N THR A 30 -7.27 -6.60 -23.98
CA THR A 30 -8.22 -5.55 -24.32
C THR A 30 -7.53 -4.25 -24.70
N LYS A 31 -8.21 -3.43 -25.51
CA LYS A 31 -7.79 -2.07 -25.81
C LYS A 31 -8.90 -1.09 -25.45
N PRO A 32 -8.57 0.12 -24.98
CA PRO A 32 -9.59 1.13 -24.72
C PRO A 32 -10.13 1.67 -26.06
N ARG A 33 -11.43 1.97 -26.13
CA ARG A 33 -12.00 2.69 -27.26
C ARG A 33 -11.49 4.14 -27.28
N GLY A 34 -11.48 4.77 -28.46
CA GLY A 34 -10.97 6.14 -28.68
C GLY A 34 -11.56 7.22 -27.78
N LEU A 35 -12.76 7.04 -27.22
CA LEU A 35 -13.41 7.91 -26.26
C LEU A 35 -12.57 8.15 -24.98
N PHE A 36 -11.82 7.16 -24.50
CA PHE A 36 -10.95 7.32 -23.32
C PHE A 36 -9.83 8.32 -23.56
N ARG A 37 -9.26 8.36 -24.78
CA ARG A 37 -8.25 9.35 -25.16
C ARG A 37 -8.82 10.77 -25.20
N LYS A 38 -10.06 10.90 -25.67
CA LYS A 38 -10.75 12.21 -25.76
C LYS A 38 -11.04 12.80 -24.38
N ASN A 39 -11.38 11.95 -23.42
CA ASN A 39 -11.71 12.36 -22.04
C ASN A 39 -10.49 12.46 -21.11
N LYS A 40 -9.25 12.33 -21.62
CA LYS A 40 -8.01 12.30 -20.81
C LYS A 40 -8.05 11.31 -19.64
N PHE A 41 -8.89 10.28 -19.73
CA PHE A 41 -9.02 9.23 -18.74
C PHE A 41 -8.30 7.97 -19.23
N SER A 42 -7.45 7.39 -18.38
CA SER A 42 -6.75 6.13 -18.70
C SER A 42 -7.13 5.06 -17.68
N PRO A 43 -7.55 3.89 -18.14
CA PRO A 43 -7.69 2.73 -17.26
C PRO A 43 -6.34 2.39 -16.62
N VAL A 44 -6.37 1.82 -15.42
CA VAL A 44 -5.18 1.42 -14.68
C VAL A 44 -5.31 -0.01 -14.17
N VAL A 45 -4.21 -0.60 -13.76
CA VAL A 45 -4.21 -1.92 -13.10
C VAL A 45 -5.06 -1.86 -11.83
N GLY A 46 -5.91 -2.85 -11.63
CA GLY A 46 -6.88 -2.90 -10.54
C GLY A 46 -8.29 -2.41 -10.92
N ASP A 47 -8.45 -1.64 -12.01
CA ASP A 47 -9.77 -1.20 -12.45
C ASP A 47 -10.69 -2.37 -12.77
N ILE A 48 -11.94 -2.22 -12.39
CA ILE A 48 -13.03 -3.09 -12.86
C ILE A 48 -13.59 -2.47 -14.13
N VAL A 49 -13.60 -3.25 -15.20
CA VAL A 49 -14.00 -2.76 -16.52
C VAL A 49 -15.09 -3.63 -17.13
N ASP A 50 -15.99 -2.97 -17.86
CA ASP A 50 -16.91 -3.64 -18.76
C ASP A 50 -16.33 -3.58 -20.17
N PHE A 51 -16.20 -4.73 -20.83
CA PHE A 51 -15.58 -4.84 -22.15
C PHE A 51 -16.36 -5.76 -23.08
N GLU A 52 -16.32 -5.42 -24.35
CA GLU A 52 -16.93 -6.18 -25.43
C GLU A 52 -15.94 -7.23 -25.92
N VAL A 53 -16.35 -8.49 -25.92
CA VAL A 53 -15.55 -9.60 -26.42
C VAL A 53 -15.63 -9.64 -27.95
N GLN A 54 -14.45 -9.60 -28.60
CA GLN A 54 -14.36 -9.72 -30.06
C GLN A 54 -14.13 -11.17 -30.50
N ASN A 55 -13.30 -11.90 -29.76
CA ASN A 55 -13.00 -13.29 -29.93
C ASN A 55 -12.66 -13.91 -28.57
N ASN A 56 -12.20 -15.17 -28.55
CA ASN A 56 -11.97 -15.89 -27.30
C ASN A 56 -10.92 -15.28 -26.39
N THR A 57 -10.07 -14.36 -26.88
CA THR A 57 -8.92 -13.81 -26.15
C THR A 57 -8.79 -12.29 -26.24
N GLU A 58 -9.62 -11.62 -27.04
CA GLU A 58 -9.49 -10.17 -27.29
C GLU A 58 -10.80 -9.42 -27.07
N GLY A 59 -10.70 -8.13 -26.75
CA GLY A 59 -11.86 -7.28 -26.55
C GLY A 59 -11.55 -5.79 -26.52
N TYR A 60 -12.62 -4.98 -26.38
CA TYR A 60 -12.54 -3.53 -26.25
C TYR A 60 -13.20 -3.05 -24.97
N ILE A 61 -12.46 -2.32 -24.13
CA ILE A 61 -12.98 -1.67 -22.93
C ILE A 61 -14.01 -0.62 -23.35
N GLN A 62 -15.22 -0.77 -22.81
CA GLN A 62 -16.35 0.13 -23.04
C GLN A 62 -16.49 1.15 -21.89
N HIS A 63 -16.34 0.64 -20.66
CA HIS A 63 -16.56 1.42 -19.45
C HIS A 63 -15.56 1.00 -18.36
N VAL A 64 -15.09 1.97 -17.57
CA VAL A 64 -14.36 1.73 -16.32
C VAL A 64 -15.30 2.08 -15.18
N ARG A 65 -15.54 1.13 -14.29
CA ARG A 65 -16.41 1.34 -13.13
C ARG A 65 -15.78 2.28 -12.12
N GLU A 66 -16.58 2.87 -11.27
CA GLU A 66 -16.12 3.77 -10.21
C GLU A 66 -15.09 3.06 -9.33
N ARG A 67 -14.01 3.77 -9.05
CA ARG A 67 -12.91 3.31 -8.19
C ARG A 67 -13.26 3.58 -6.73
N LYS A 68 -13.18 2.56 -5.87
CA LYS A 68 -13.31 2.78 -4.42
C LYS A 68 -12.12 3.54 -3.83
N ASN A 69 -10.93 3.35 -4.39
CA ASN A 69 -9.69 4.04 -4.06
C ASN A 69 -8.68 3.91 -5.21
N ALA A 70 -7.62 4.71 -5.19
CA ALA A 70 -6.51 4.58 -6.13
C ALA A 70 -5.24 5.22 -5.56
N LEU A 71 -4.12 4.51 -5.64
CA LEU A 71 -2.81 5.07 -5.39
C LEU A 71 -2.32 5.84 -6.62
N LYS A 72 -1.58 6.92 -6.41
CA LYS A 72 -0.96 7.70 -7.49
C LYS A 72 0.38 7.11 -7.95
N ARG A 73 1.12 6.49 -7.05
CA ARG A 73 2.45 5.88 -7.31
C ARG A 73 2.68 4.68 -6.39
N PRO A 74 2.68 3.45 -6.90
CA PRO A 74 2.32 3.08 -8.28
C PRO A 74 0.84 3.31 -8.55
N LEU A 75 0.48 3.49 -9.82
CA LEU A 75 -0.90 3.72 -10.21
C LEU A 75 -1.68 2.40 -10.21
N VAL A 76 -2.40 2.15 -9.12
CA VAL A 76 -3.23 0.96 -8.88
C VAL A 76 -4.53 1.39 -8.22
N SER A 77 -5.65 0.81 -8.65
CA SER A 77 -6.98 1.11 -8.13
C SER A 77 -7.64 -0.09 -7.45
N ASN A 78 -8.76 0.18 -6.74
CA ASN A 78 -9.61 -0.84 -6.12
C ASN A 78 -8.84 -1.80 -5.20
N ILE A 79 -7.99 -1.23 -4.36
CA ILE A 79 -7.16 -1.96 -3.40
C ILE A 79 -8.03 -2.37 -2.21
N ASP A 80 -7.95 -3.63 -1.83
CA ASP A 80 -8.68 -4.22 -0.69
C ASP A 80 -7.84 -4.26 0.58
N GLY A 81 -6.52 -4.35 0.45
CA GLY A 81 -5.59 -4.32 1.56
C GLY A 81 -4.21 -3.81 1.15
N LEU A 82 -3.57 -3.10 2.07
CA LEU A 82 -2.18 -2.66 1.94
C LEU A 82 -1.35 -3.34 3.02
N VAL A 83 -0.25 -3.97 2.64
CA VAL A 83 0.71 -4.56 3.58
C VAL A 83 1.99 -3.76 3.51
N ILE A 84 2.34 -3.10 4.62
CA ILE A 84 3.61 -2.40 4.77
C ILE A 84 4.65 -3.44 5.16
N VAL A 85 5.61 -3.69 4.26
CA VAL A 85 6.69 -4.63 4.46
C VAL A 85 7.92 -3.87 4.95
N MET A 86 8.35 -4.20 6.15
CA MET A 86 9.59 -3.74 6.77
C MET A 86 10.57 -4.92 6.86
N SER A 87 11.80 -4.65 7.18
CA SER A 87 12.84 -5.66 7.39
C SER A 87 13.41 -5.52 8.79
N ALA A 88 13.72 -6.61 9.46
CA ALA A 88 14.42 -6.57 10.75
C ALA A 88 15.86 -6.07 10.58
N VAL A 89 16.51 -6.50 9.51
CA VAL A 89 17.88 -6.15 9.14
C VAL A 89 18.00 -5.89 7.64
N GLU A 90 18.86 -5.00 7.22
CA GLU A 90 19.24 -4.70 5.83
C GLU A 90 18.05 -4.51 4.85
N PRO A 91 17.33 -3.41 4.92
CA PRO A 91 17.54 -2.24 5.78
C PRO A 91 17.07 -2.47 7.22
N GLN A 92 17.71 -1.78 8.17
CA GLN A 92 17.33 -1.87 9.58
C GLN A 92 15.90 -1.44 9.83
N PHE A 93 15.19 -2.09 10.75
CA PHE A 93 13.85 -1.72 11.17
C PHE A 93 13.81 -0.28 11.69
N SER A 94 12.82 0.48 11.24
CA SER A 94 12.63 1.89 11.63
C SER A 94 11.15 2.16 11.87
N THR A 95 10.80 2.48 13.11
CA THR A 95 9.46 2.91 13.51
C THR A 95 9.05 4.21 12.85
N GLN A 96 10.00 5.15 12.70
CA GLN A 96 9.76 6.41 12.02
C GLN A 96 9.33 6.21 10.55
N LEU A 97 10.03 5.34 9.84
CA LEU A 97 9.69 5.03 8.47
C LEU A 97 8.36 4.28 8.37
N LEU A 98 8.11 3.35 9.29
CA LEU A 98 6.84 2.62 9.38
C LEU A 98 5.66 3.59 9.55
N ASP A 99 5.76 4.56 10.46
CA ASP A 99 4.72 5.55 10.70
C ASP A 99 4.47 6.44 9.47
N ARG A 100 5.53 6.79 8.73
CA ARG A 100 5.39 7.51 7.47
C ARG A 100 4.59 6.72 6.43
N PHE A 101 4.82 5.42 6.31
CA PHE A 101 4.02 4.55 5.44
C PHE A 101 2.58 4.44 5.91
N ILE A 102 2.35 4.34 7.22
CA ILE A 102 1.01 4.28 7.82
C ILE A 102 0.22 5.55 7.51
N VAL A 103 0.82 6.73 7.71
CA VAL A 103 0.19 8.03 7.40
C VAL A 103 -0.21 8.11 5.92
N ILE A 104 0.68 7.70 5.00
CA ILE A 104 0.35 7.65 3.57
C ILE A 104 -0.78 6.65 3.30
N ALA A 105 -0.77 5.47 3.91
CA ALA A 105 -1.85 4.50 3.73
C ALA A 105 -3.21 5.10 4.14
N HIS A 106 -3.27 5.71 5.32
CA HIS A 106 -4.50 6.36 5.81
C HIS A 106 -4.95 7.53 4.95
N SER A 107 -4.04 8.31 4.37
CA SER A 107 -4.39 9.41 3.45
C SER A 107 -5.06 8.93 2.16
N TYR A 108 -4.89 7.65 1.81
CA TYR A 108 -5.62 6.95 0.73
C TYR A 108 -6.80 6.12 1.24
N GLN A 109 -7.24 6.32 2.50
CA GLN A 109 -8.32 5.57 3.15
C GLN A 109 -8.06 4.05 3.20
N LEU A 110 -6.79 3.65 3.31
CA LEU A 110 -6.37 2.27 3.46
C LEU A 110 -5.90 2.04 4.91
N HIS A 111 -6.45 1.01 5.56
CA HIS A 111 -5.94 0.57 6.86
C HIS A 111 -4.88 -0.52 6.62
N PRO A 112 -3.58 -0.24 6.88
CA PRO A 112 -2.53 -1.17 6.51
C PRO A 112 -2.35 -2.29 7.53
N SER A 113 -1.85 -3.44 7.03
CA SER A 113 -1.21 -4.47 7.87
C SER A 113 0.31 -4.28 7.86
N ILE A 114 0.98 -4.72 8.90
CA ILE A 114 2.43 -4.58 9.08
C ILE A 114 3.07 -5.98 8.99
N LEU A 115 4.00 -6.14 8.06
CA LEU A 115 4.80 -7.36 7.90
C LEU A 115 6.26 -7.01 8.09
N VAL A 116 6.91 -7.60 9.09
CA VAL A 116 8.37 -7.52 9.25
C VAL A 116 8.99 -8.82 8.78
N THR A 117 9.97 -8.75 7.90
CA THR A 117 10.66 -9.89 7.30
C THR A 117 12.05 -10.08 7.89
N LYS A 118 12.74 -11.14 7.49
CA LYS A 118 14.12 -11.48 7.87
C LYS A 118 14.33 -11.66 9.38
N ARG A 119 13.34 -12.24 10.06
CA ARG A 119 13.43 -12.58 11.47
C ARG A 119 14.58 -13.55 11.72
N ASP A 120 14.80 -14.46 10.78
CA ASP A 120 15.88 -15.45 10.78
C ASP A 120 17.30 -14.86 10.72
N LEU A 121 17.45 -13.63 10.24
CA LEU A 121 18.72 -12.91 10.18
C LEU A 121 18.98 -11.97 11.37
N ALA A 122 17.96 -11.74 12.19
CA ALA A 122 18.03 -10.86 13.35
C ALA A 122 18.59 -11.58 14.58
N ASN A 123 19.36 -10.87 15.40
CA ASN A 123 19.81 -11.40 16.68
C ASN A 123 18.69 -11.34 17.74
N SER A 124 18.87 -12.06 18.87
CA SER A 124 17.83 -12.16 19.90
C SER A 124 17.37 -10.82 20.47
N GLN A 125 18.26 -9.84 20.60
CA GLN A 125 17.88 -8.51 21.09
C GLN A 125 17.03 -7.76 20.06
N GLN A 126 17.41 -7.79 18.78
CA GLN A 126 16.64 -7.19 17.70
C GLN A 126 15.24 -7.80 17.57
N ILE A 127 15.14 -9.13 17.72
CA ILE A 127 13.85 -9.83 17.71
C ILE A 127 12.96 -9.29 18.83
N LYS A 128 13.48 -9.25 20.06
CA LYS A 128 12.74 -8.77 21.23
C LYS A 128 12.28 -7.32 21.06
N ASP A 129 13.19 -6.43 20.65
CA ASP A 129 12.89 -5.01 20.46
C ASP A 129 11.79 -4.80 19.39
N ILE A 130 11.85 -5.55 18.29
CA ILE A 130 10.84 -5.48 17.22
C ILE A 130 9.50 -6.03 17.70
N GLU A 131 9.49 -7.15 18.43
CA GLU A 131 8.26 -7.74 18.97
C GLU A 131 7.56 -6.80 19.97
N GLU A 132 8.31 -6.11 20.82
CA GLU A 132 7.79 -5.09 21.73
C GLU A 132 7.12 -3.94 20.95
N VAL A 133 7.77 -3.45 19.92
CA VAL A 133 7.23 -2.40 19.05
C VAL A 133 5.98 -2.89 18.29
N LEU A 134 6.02 -4.09 17.71
CA LEU A 134 4.87 -4.66 16.98
C LEU A 134 3.67 -4.87 17.91
N ASN A 135 3.90 -5.20 19.18
CA ASN A 135 2.83 -5.32 20.16
C ASN A 135 2.12 -3.95 20.40
N ILE A 136 2.86 -2.85 20.41
CA ILE A 136 2.26 -1.49 20.47
C ILE A 136 1.35 -1.24 19.27
N TYR A 137 1.82 -1.53 18.05
CA TYR A 137 0.98 -1.38 16.84
C TYR A 137 -0.25 -2.30 16.87
N LYS A 138 -0.10 -3.52 17.38
CA LYS A 138 -1.23 -4.46 17.54
C LYS A 138 -2.28 -3.93 18.52
N GLN A 139 -1.86 -3.32 19.65
CA GLN A 139 -2.76 -2.74 20.64
C GLN A 139 -3.57 -1.56 20.10
N ILE A 140 -3.04 -0.80 19.17
CA ILE A 140 -3.75 0.30 18.50
C ILE A 140 -4.49 -0.14 17.22
N GLY A 141 -4.60 -1.46 16.97
CA GLY A 141 -5.51 -2.02 15.98
C GLY A 141 -4.87 -2.48 14.67
N TYR A 142 -3.54 -2.44 14.50
CA TYR A 142 -2.91 -2.95 13.28
C TYR A 142 -2.68 -4.47 13.36
N MET A 143 -2.95 -5.17 12.27
CA MET A 143 -2.45 -6.53 12.10
C MET A 143 -0.93 -6.48 11.94
N THR A 144 -0.22 -7.28 12.75
CA THR A 144 1.25 -7.35 12.73
C THR A 144 1.71 -8.79 12.55
N GLN A 145 2.71 -8.99 11.70
CA GLN A 145 3.34 -10.29 11.46
C GLN A 145 4.86 -10.11 11.41
N PHE A 146 5.61 -11.02 12.03
CA PHE A 146 7.08 -11.02 12.03
C PHE A 146 7.58 -12.39 11.56
N VAL A 147 8.25 -12.44 10.40
CA VAL A 147 8.48 -13.67 9.65
C VAL A 147 9.95 -13.88 9.29
N GLY A 148 10.37 -15.14 9.37
CA GLY A 148 11.61 -15.66 8.80
C GLY A 148 11.41 -16.34 7.45
N ILE A 149 12.47 -16.88 6.89
CA ILE A 149 12.47 -17.51 5.57
C ILE A 149 11.61 -18.80 5.57
N ASP A 150 11.63 -19.58 6.65
CA ASP A 150 10.99 -20.90 6.76
C ASP A 150 9.53 -20.85 7.23
N ASP A 151 9.01 -19.66 7.59
CA ASP A 151 7.63 -19.54 8.06
C ASP A 151 6.61 -19.81 6.93
N ASP A 152 5.46 -20.40 7.29
CA ASP A 152 4.38 -20.70 6.36
C ASP A 152 3.66 -19.42 5.89
N LYS A 153 4.10 -18.88 4.75
CA LYS A 153 3.54 -17.65 4.15
C LYS A 153 2.10 -17.87 3.67
N ALA A 154 1.73 -19.08 3.28
CA ALA A 154 0.38 -19.35 2.78
C ALA A 154 -0.66 -19.21 3.89
N THR A 155 -0.43 -19.80 5.05
CA THR A 155 -1.28 -19.63 6.25
C THR A 155 -1.33 -18.17 6.71
N MET A 156 -0.21 -17.48 6.69
CA MET A 156 -0.15 -16.05 7.06
C MET A 156 -0.99 -15.17 6.16
N MET A 157 -0.92 -15.40 4.85
CA MET A 157 -1.69 -14.64 3.86
C MET A 157 -3.19 -14.89 3.93
N GLN A 158 -3.66 -15.98 4.52
CA GLN A 158 -5.08 -16.23 4.76
C GLN A 158 -5.71 -15.23 5.73
N GLN A 159 -4.89 -14.61 6.59
CA GLN A 159 -5.34 -13.58 7.54
C GLN A 159 -5.53 -12.21 6.87
N TRP A 160 -5.00 -12.01 5.65
CA TRP A 160 -5.14 -10.76 4.93
C TRP A 160 -6.52 -10.64 4.27
N PRO A 161 -7.02 -9.42 4.05
CA PRO A 161 -8.30 -9.21 3.37
C PRO A 161 -8.40 -9.93 2.03
N SER A 162 -9.60 -10.36 1.64
CA SER A 162 -9.87 -10.85 0.29
C SER A 162 -9.72 -9.73 -0.74
N GLY A 163 -9.50 -10.08 -2.00
CA GLY A 163 -9.39 -9.13 -3.11
C GLY A 163 -7.94 -8.73 -3.43
N LEU A 164 -7.73 -7.48 -3.81
CA LEU A 164 -6.41 -6.98 -4.24
C LEU A 164 -5.59 -6.50 -3.04
N ILE A 165 -4.48 -7.17 -2.78
CA ILE A 165 -3.48 -6.79 -1.78
C ILE A 165 -2.28 -6.15 -2.47
N VAL A 166 -1.86 -5.01 -1.96
CA VAL A 166 -0.66 -4.30 -2.42
C VAL A 166 0.43 -4.40 -1.36
N LEU A 167 1.64 -4.85 -1.75
CA LEU A 167 2.81 -4.80 -0.88
C LEU A 167 3.53 -3.48 -1.05
N SER A 168 3.75 -2.78 0.05
CA SER A 168 4.46 -1.50 0.13
C SER A 168 5.72 -1.65 0.98
N GLY A 169 6.71 -0.79 0.82
CA GLY A 169 7.93 -0.79 1.63
C GLY A 169 9.19 -0.53 0.82
N GLN A 170 10.31 -0.27 1.52
CA GLN A 170 11.58 0.04 0.90
C GLN A 170 12.10 -1.06 -0.04
N SER A 171 13.06 -0.70 -0.89
CA SER A 171 13.84 -1.68 -1.64
C SER A 171 14.64 -2.57 -0.68
N GLY A 172 14.73 -3.86 -0.98
CA GLY A 172 15.53 -4.81 -0.18
C GLY A 172 14.84 -5.36 1.07
N VAL A 173 13.61 -4.93 1.42
CA VAL A 173 12.88 -5.48 2.57
C VAL A 173 12.29 -6.88 2.33
N GLY A 174 12.49 -7.50 1.17
CA GLY A 174 12.08 -8.88 0.91
C GLY A 174 10.68 -9.06 0.31
N LYS A 175 10.02 -8.03 -0.24
CA LYS A 175 8.69 -8.15 -0.90
C LYS A 175 8.65 -9.22 -1.98
N THR A 176 9.56 -9.14 -2.95
CA THR A 176 9.64 -10.08 -4.07
C THR A 176 9.99 -11.50 -3.58
N THR A 177 10.89 -11.61 -2.60
CA THR A 177 11.23 -12.89 -1.96
C THR A 177 10.01 -13.50 -1.28
N PHE A 178 9.21 -12.70 -0.60
CA PHE A 178 7.97 -13.13 0.04
C PHE A 178 6.97 -13.67 -1.00
N ILE A 179 6.77 -12.94 -2.12
CA ILE A 179 5.89 -13.40 -3.21
C ILE A 179 6.41 -14.68 -3.84
N ASN A 180 7.71 -14.78 -4.15
CA ASN A 180 8.31 -15.98 -4.73
C ASN A 180 8.18 -17.21 -3.82
N HIS A 181 8.21 -17.02 -2.51
CA HIS A 181 7.99 -18.11 -1.55
C HIS A 181 6.55 -18.61 -1.58
N TYR A 182 5.59 -17.69 -1.73
CA TYR A 182 4.17 -18.03 -1.86
C TYR A 182 3.82 -18.60 -3.25
N ARG A 183 4.44 -18.06 -4.31
CA ARG A 183 4.24 -18.44 -5.71
C ARG A 183 5.59 -18.73 -6.38
N PRO A 184 6.19 -19.91 -6.11
CA PRO A 184 7.49 -20.29 -6.68
C PRO A 184 7.48 -20.37 -8.22
N ASP A 185 6.31 -20.60 -8.81
CA ASP A 185 6.10 -20.65 -10.25
C ASP A 185 6.34 -19.30 -10.96
N LEU A 186 6.20 -18.17 -10.25
CA LEU A 186 6.38 -16.84 -10.84
C LEU A 186 7.85 -16.50 -11.08
N GLN A 187 8.79 -17.05 -10.33
CA GLN A 187 10.25 -16.83 -10.44
C GLN A 187 10.61 -15.35 -10.63
N LEU A 188 9.94 -14.46 -9.86
CA LEU A 188 10.18 -13.02 -9.95
C LEU A 188 11.64 -12.70 -9.62
N THR A 189 12.31 -11.95 -10.49
CA THR A 189 13.73 -11.62 -10.29
C THR A 189 13.89 -10.60 -9.17
N THR A 190 14.59 -11.00 -8.10
CA THR A 190 14.87 -10.16 -6.93
C THR A 190 15.85 -9.01 -7.23
N ASN A 191 16.55 -9.05 -8.38
CA ASN A 191 17.58 -8.09 -8.78
C ASN A 191 17.11 -6.91 -9.62
N HIS A 192 15.83 -6.77 -9.94
CA HIS A 192 15.36 -5.69 -10.82
C HIS A 192 15.32 -4.29 -10.18
N ILE A 193 15.65 -4.15 -8.91
CA ILE A 193 15.47 -2.89 -8.17
C ILE A 193 16.69 -1.96 -8.21
N SER A 194 17.92 -2.48 -8.34
CA SER A 194 19.13 -1.64 -8.22
C SER A 194 19.80 -1.24 -9.53
N LYS A 195 19.52 -1.89 -10.67
CA LYS A 195 20.18 -1.59 -11.96
C LYS A 195 19.39 -0.70 -12.91
N SER A 196 18.11 -0.47 -12.68
CA SER A 196 17.29 0.42 -13.52
C SER A 196 17.45 1.92 -13.21
N LEU A 197 18.14 2.27 -12.12
CA LEU A 197 18.39 3.68 -11.74
C LEU A 197 19.38 4.40 -12.68
N ASN A 198 20.11 3.68 -13.55
CA ASN A 198 21.13 4.25 -14.43
C ASN A 198 20.82 4.26 -15.92
N ARG A 199 19.59 3.98 -16.34
CA ARG A 199 19.20 4.14 -17.77
C ARG A 199 17.95 4.97 -17.91
N GLY A 200 18.15 6.23 -18.30
CA GLY A 200 17.36 7.17 -19.08
C GLY A 200 15.85 7.21 -18.91
N LYS A 201 15.33 8.42 -18.67
CA LYS A 201 13.98 8.95 -18.92
C LYS A 201 12.96 7.91 -19.44
N HIS A 202 11.85 7.72 -18.66
CA HIS A 202 10.61 7.01 -19.03
C HIS A 202 10.64 5.47 -18.98
N THR A 203 11.02 4.87 -17.86
CA THR A 203 10.54 3.51 -17.54
C THR A 203 9.26 3.60 -16.72
N THR A 204 8.11 3.51 -17.40
CA THR A 204 6.82 3.23 -16.77
C THR A 204 6.98 1.92 -16.01
N ARG A 205 7.02 1.97 -14.69
CA ARG A 205 7.11 0.78 -13.84
C ARG A 205 5.81 0.02 -14.03
N HIS A 206 5.87 -1.14 -14.69
CA HIS A 206 4.71 -1.98 -14.92
C HIS A 206 4.27 -2.59 -13.60
N VAL A 207 3.02 -2.34 -13.23
CA VAL A 207 2.35 -3.05 -12.16
C VAL A 207 1.70 -4.28 -12.77
N GLU A 208 1.85 -5.43 -12.14
CA GLU A 208 1.19 -6.67 -12.50
C GLU A 208 0.56 -7.28 -11.25
N LEU A 209 -0.65 -7.81 -11.41
CA LEU A 209 -1.35 -8.54 -10.37
C LEU A 209 -1.14 -10.03 -10.56
N PHE A 210 -0.74 -10.70 -9.50
CA PHE A 210 -0.57 -12.15 -9.45
C PHE A 210 -1.73 -12.78 -8.69
N ASP A 211 -2.19 -13.93 -9.16
CA ASP A 211 -3.30 -14.64 -8.55
C ASP A 211 -2.96 -15.12 -7.13
N ARG A 212 -3.90 -14.97 -6.22
CA ARG A 212 -3.90 -15.45 -4.86
C ARG A 212 -5.22 -16.19 -4.58
N ASN A 213 -5.24 -17.18 -3.66
CA ASN A 213 -6.45 -17.99 -3.37
C ASN A 213 -7.71 -17.14 -3.07
N GLN A 214 -7.54 -15.91 -2.59
CA GLN A 214 -8.63 -15.00 -2.24
C GLN A 214 -8.58 -13.70 -3.05
N GLY A 215 -8.04 -13.71 -4.26
CA GLY A 215 -7.92 -12.53 -5.12
C GLY A 215 -6.55 -12.35 -5.75
N TYR A 216 -5.94 -11.17 -5.57
CA TYR A 216 -4.69 -10.81 -6.22
C TYR A 216 -3.68 -10.24 -5.24
N ILE A 217 -2.40 -10.36 -5.57
CA ILE A 217 -1.30 -9.66 -4.92
C ILE A 217 -0.53 -8.85 -5.96
N ALA A 218 -0.18 -7.61 -5.63
CA ALA A 218 0.65 -6.77 -6.46
C ALA A 218 2.03 -6.57 -5.81
N ASP A 219 3.11 -6.88 -6.54
CA ASP A 219 4.43 -6.34 -6.24
C ASP A 219 4.53 -4.95 -6.85
N THR A 220 4.61 -3.95 -6.01
CA THR A 220 4.68 -2.57 -6.46
C THR A 220 6.07 -2.01 -6.25
N PRO A 221 6.97 -2.14 -7.24
CA PRO A 221 8.24 -1.44 -7.19
C PRO A 221 7.96 0.07 -7.23
N GLY A 222 8.26 0.78 -6.17
CA GLY A 222 8.16 2.25 -6.15
C GLY A 222 7.22 2.88 -5.14
N PHE A 223 6.51 2.15 -4.29
CA PHE A 223 5.86 2.72 -3.11
C PHE A 223 6.87 3.17 -2.04
N SER A 224 8.16 3.12 -2.37
CA SER A 224 9.26 3.65 -1.54
C SER A 224 9.36 5.18 -1.57
N ALA A 225 8.73 5.85 -2.55
CA ALA A 225 8.66 7.30 -2.59
C ALA A 225 7.49 7.77 -1.74
N LEU A 226 7.79 8.16 -0.51
CA LEU A 226 6.86 8.76 0.43
C LEU A 226 6.52 10.18 -0.03
N ASP A 227 5.41 10.33 -0.75
CA ASP A 227 4.94 11.63 -1.24
C ASP A 227 3.80 12.14 -0.35
N PHE A 228 4.12 13.15 0.47
CA PHE A 228 3.18 13.81 1.37
C PHE A 228 2.53 15.06 0.76
N ASN A 229 2.76 15.36 -0.54
CA ASN A 229 2.32 16.62 -1.15
C ASN A 229 0.81 16.84 -1.15
N HIS A 230 0.04 15.78 -0.99
CA HIS A 230 -1.42 15.83 -0.94
C HIS A 230 -1.99 15.87 0.48
N ILE A 231 -1.14 15.86 1.51
CA ILE A 231 -1.54 15.84 2.93
C ILE A 231 -1.34 17.23 3.52
N GLU A 232 -2.38 17.77 4.13
CA GLU A 232 -2.31 19.01 4.89
C GLU A 232 -1.91 18.72 6.35
N LYS A 233 -1.17 19.67 6.98
CA LYS A 233 -0.65 19.48 8.34
C LYS A 233 -1.73 19.15 9.36
N ASP A 234 -2.92 19.77 9.24
CA ASP A 234 -4.01 19.60 10.17
C ASP A 234 -4.75 18.26 10.01
N GLU A 235 -4.49 17.52 8.92
CA GLU A 235 -5.02 16.18 8.69
C GLU A 235 -4.18 15.09 9.37
N ILE A 236 -2.88 15.32 9.61
CA ILE A 236 -1.94 14.28 10.07
C ILE A 236 -2.40 13.64 11.38
N LYS A 237 -2.97 14.41 12.30
CA LYS A 237 -3.50 13.92 13.58
C LYS A 237 -4.51 12.79 13.42
N HIS A 238 -5.28 12.80 12.33
CA HIS A 238 -6.29 11.77 12.05
C HIS A 238 -5.71 10.46 11.54
N TYR A 239 -4.46 10.48 11.07
CA TYR A 239 -3.73 9.31 10.57
C TYR A 239 -2.94 8.58 11.67
N PHE A 240 -2.88 9.15 12.87
CA PHE A 240 -2.45 8.50 14.10
C PHE A 240 -3.70 7.99 14.82
N VAL A 241 -4.12 6.76 14.50
CA VAL A 241 -5.45 6.24 14.84
C VAL A 241 -5.77 6.29 16.34
N GLU A 242 -4.74 6.11 17.19
CA GLU A 242 -4.86 6.19 18.63
C GLU A 242 -5.18 7.62 19.12
N PHE A 243 -4.83 8.66 18.36
CA PHE A 243 -5.16 10.04 18.71
C PHE A 243 -6.64 10.33 18.59
N ASN A 244 -7.34 9.67 17.67
CA ASN A 244 -8.77 9.89 17.47
C ASN A 244 -9.58 9.54 18.73
N GLN A 245 -9.20 8.44 19.42
CA GLN A 245 -9.86 8.02 20.67
C GLN A 245 -9.81 9.07 21.78
N TYR A 246 -8.68 9.75 21.94
CA TYR A 246 -8.49 10.76 23.00
C TYR A 246 -8.83 12.17 22.51
N GLY A 247 -8.64 12.42 21.23
CA GLY A 247 -8.82 13.73 20.59
C GLY A 247 -10.24 14.26 20.66
N GLU A 248 -11.24 13.37 20.63
CA GLU A 248 -12.66 13.71 20.77
C GLU A 248 -12.98 14.40 22.12
N HIS A 249 -12.16 14.18 23.16
CA HIS A 249 -12.33 14.73 24.48
C HIS A 249 -11.47 15.99 24.74
N CYS A 250 -10.76 16.51 23.73
CA CYS A 250 -10.03 17.76 23.85
C CYS A 250 -10.96 18.96 24.03
N LYS A 251 -10.52 19.92 24.82
CA LYS A 251 -11.28 21.18 25.02
C LYS A 251 -11.53 21.94 23.73
N PHE A 252 -10.59 21.94 22.80
CA PHE A 252 -10.67 22.67 21.54
C PHE A 252 -11.01 21.72 20.39
N ARG A 253 -12.03 22.06 19.62
CA ARG A 253 -12.52 21.23 18.50
C ARG A 253 -11.47 20.95 17.43
N ASN A 254 -10.56 21.89 17.18
CA ASN A 254 -9.49 21.79 16.19
C ASN A 254 -8.11 21.61 16.85
N CYS A 255 -8.05 20.93 17.99
CA CYS A 255 -6.80 20.66 18.69
C CYS A 255 -5.82 19.90 17.77
N ASN A 256 -4.62 20.43 17.59
CA ASN A 256 -3.54 19.75 16.88
C ASN A 256 -2.62 18.99 17.86
N HIS A 257 -2.97 18.93 19.13
CA HIS A 257 -2.28 18.17 20.18
C HIS A 257 -0.82 18.58 20.40
N ILE A 258 -0.46 19.84 20.12
CA ILE A 258 0.91 20.37 20.22
C ILE A 258 1.06 21.26 21.45
N ASN A 259 0.47 22.47 21.40
CA ASN A 259 0.59 23.47 22.45
C ASN A 259 -0.72 23.77 23.19
N GLU A 260 -1.83 23.18 22.78
CA GLU A 260 -3.13 23.48 23.32
C GLU A 260 -3.25 23.02 24.78
N PRO A 261 -3.75 23.87 25.66
CA PRO A 261 -3.99 23.52 27.05
C PRO A 261 -5.14 22.50 27.16
N GLN A 262 -5.09 21.63 28.16
CA GLN A 262 -6.09 20.60 28.41
C GLN A 262 -6.29 19.63 27.21
N CYS A 263 -5.20 19.35 26.50
CA CYS A 263 -5.19 18.38 25.42
C CYS A 263 -5.23 16.94 25.97
N GLN A 264 -6.24 16.16 25.59
CA GLN A 264 -6.42 14.79 26.08
C GLN A 264 -5.45 13.79 25.45
N VAL A 265 -4.98 14.05 24.24
CA VAL A 265 -3.91 13.24 23.61
C VAL A 265 -2.61 13.40 24.41
N LYS A 266 -2.25 14.63 24.84
CA LYS A 266 -1.07 14.84 25.69
C LYS A 266 -1.24 14.27 27.11
N ALA A 267 -2.45 14.27 27.65
CA ALA A 267 -2.75 13.59 28.91
C ALA A 267 -2.55 12.08 28.77
N ALA A 268 -3.12 11.46 27.71
CA ALA A 268 -2.95 10.05 27.40
C ALA A 268 -1.47 9.66 27.17
N LEU A 269 -0.69 10.55 26.54
CA LEU A 269 0.76 10.38 26.39
C LEU A 269 1.46 10.34 27.75
N SER A 270 1.16 11.29 28.65
CA SER A 270 1.76 11.34 29.98
C SER A 270 1.38 10.15 30.87
N GLU A 271 0.24 9.52 30.59
CA GLU A 271 -0.24 8.30 31.27
C GLU A 271 0.30 7.01 30.62
N GLY A 272 1.14 7.10 29.57
CA GLY A 272 1.69 5.96 28.86
C GLY A 272 0.68 5.19 27.98
N LYS A 273 -0.50 5.75 27.73
CA LYS A 273 -1.54 5.16 26.86
C LYS A 273 -1.23 5.37 25.36
N ILE A 274 -0.44 6.37 25.05
CA ILE A 274 0.14 6.63 23.73
C ILE A 274 1.64 6.45 23.84
N ALA A 275 2.23 5.69 22.94
CA ALA A 275 3.67 5.46 22.93
C ALA A 275 4.42 6.76 22.56
N GLN A 276 5.48 7.09 23.31
CA GLN A 276 6.24 8.33 23.11
C GLN A 276 6.74 8.48 21.67
N PHE A 277 7.33 7.42 21.10
CA PHE A 277 7.86 7.48 19.73
C PHE A 277 6.79 7.81 18.69
N ARG A 278 5.53 7.37 18.89
CA ARG A 278 4.41 7.67 17.98
C ARG A 278 4.08 9.17 18.02
N TYR A 279 4.04 9.75 19.21
CA TYR A 279 3.82 11.19 19.36
C TYR A 279 4.98 12.02 18.79
N ASP A 280 6.22 11.57 18.99
CA ASP A 280 7.42 12.24 18.45
C ASP A 280 7.40 12.22 16.91
N HIS A 281 7.03 11.08 16.28
CA HIS A 281 6.89 10.97 14.83
C HIS A 281 5.75 11.84 14.29
N TYR A 282 4.65 11.96 15.04
CA TYR A 282 3.57 12.87 14.70
C TYR A 282 4.08 14.31 14.64
N LEU A 283 4.75 14.79 15.69
CA LEU A 283 5.31 16.15 15.75
C LEU A 283 6.29 16.41 14.60
N GLN A 284 7.14 15.43 14.32
CA GLN A 284 8.12 15.52 13.26
C GLN A 284 7.47 15.65 11.87
N LEU A 285 6.47 14.81 11.58
CA LEU A 285 5.71 14.89 10.33
C LEU A 285 4.91 16.18 10.23
N TYR A 286 4.29 16.63 11.33
CA TYR A 286 3.55 17.89 11.37
C TYR A 286 4.45 19.06 10.99
N ASN A 287 5.63 19.17 11.63
CA ASN A 287 6.59 20.25 11.36
C ASN A 287 7.14 20.17 9.93
N GLU A 288 7.50 18.96 9.44
CA GLU A 288 7.99 18.76 8.07
C GLU A 288 6.98 19.25 7.03
N ILE A 289 5.70 18.99 7.24
CA ILE A 289 4.65 19.40 6.31
C ILE A 289 4.30 20.88 6.48
N ALA A 290 4.34 21.41 7.71
CA ALA A 290 4.13 22.83 7.98
C ALA A 290 5.22 23.71 7.35
N ASP A 291 6.48 23.28 7.39
CA ASP A 291 7.63 23.99 6.84
C ASP A 291 7.78 23.84 5.32
N ARG A 292 6.95 23.03 4.71
CA ARG A 292 6.97 22.81 3.27
C ARG A 292 6.62 24.10 2.52
N LYS A 293 7.61 24.64 1.80
CA LYS A 293 7.36 25.78 0.91
C LYS A 293 6.36 25.39 -0.16
N VAL A 294 5.26 26.11 -0.25
CA VAL A 294 4.31 25.98 -1.36
C VAL A 294 5.08 26.31 -2.65
N ARG A 295 5.37 25.28 -3.44
CA ARG A 295 5.91 25.49 -4.79
C ARG A 295 4.74 25.89 -5.68
N TYR A 296 4.67 27.18 -6.00
CA TYR A 296 3.78 27.72 -7.01
C TYR A 296 4.18 27.25 -8.40
#